data_776f8e97a61416b96e38d69d410b9b7b
#
_entry.id   776f8e97a61416b96e38d69d410b9b7b
#
_cell.length_a   1.000
_cell.length_b   1.000
_cell.length_c   1.000
_cell.angle_alpha   90.00
_cell.angle_beta   90.00
_cell.angle_gamma   90.00
#
_symmetry.space_group_name_H-M   'P 1'
#
loop_
_entity.id
_entity.type
_entity.pdbx_description
1 polymer ?
#
loop_
_entity_poly.entity_id
_entity_poly.type
_entity_poly.pdbx_seq_one_letter_code
_entity_poly.pdbx_strand_id
1 'polypeptide(L)'
;MHRRRSAIGSIGLTLILVAACGSTASPSPSSSGAGASAGAGSSGPDASAVIADLVTKAKAEGALNSYGMPPDWTNFGAIWDKFLPTYGLTHTDTDMSSAEEIQKFDAEKNNPVSDQGDIGIQFGPVAVSSGTVQPYKPTRWDLIPDYAKDPDGNWMCWYTGTISFAVNTALVPNVPKSWADLLKPEYKGTVAISDPRNAAQGSMTVLAAALANGGSETNIDPGLKYFDDLNKAGNLTSVAPSKANIEKGEAKISILWDYNALPVRDDLAAASPAVPIEVVIPSDGTTQAPYCHIINKYAAHPNAAKLFREYILTDEAQVLQAQKYARPLVKGVQIPADLASKFPAESQYAAVKPINDWKAAAAAVSRLATDWTIEVGA
;
A
#
# COMPACT_ATOMS: atom_id res chain seq x y z
N MET A 1 42.65 -40.27 25.47
CA MET A 1 42.34 -41.70 25.71
C MET A 1 41.22 -42.10 24.74
N HIS A 2 41.59 -43.10 23.92
CA HIS A 2 40.78 -44.08 23.17
C HIS A 2 39.67 -43.58 22.23
N ARG A 3 39.87 -43.57 20.89
CA ARG A 3 39.88 -44.70 19.88
C ARG A 3 38.53 -45.43 19.83
N ARG A 4 37.88 -45.76 18.74
CA ARG A 4 38.21 -46.14 17.33
C ARG A 4 36.92 -46.27 16.54
N ARG A 5 36.88 -45.92 15.24
CA ARG A 5 36.98 -46.73 13.99
C ARG A 5 35.74 -47.57 13.71
N SER A 6 35.17 -47.43 12.59
CA SER A 6 35.31 -47.91 11.16
C SER A 6 34.20 -48.93 10.89
N ALA A 7 33.58 -49.10 9.76
CA ALA A 7 33.94 -49.43 8.39
C ALA A 7 32.66 -49.43 7.52
N ILE A 8 32.61 -48.94 6.29
CA ILE A 8 32.90 -49.57 4.99
C ILE A 8 32.04 -50.81 4.67
N GLY A 9 31.27 -50.71 3.57
CA GLY A 9 30.66 -51.83 2.87
C GLY A 9 30.04 -51.36 1.53
N SER A 10 30.82 -51.60 0.47
CA SER A 10 30.48 -51.36 -0.95
C SER A 10 29.86 -52.59 -1.61
N ILE A 11 29.48 -52.42 -2.92
CA ILE A 11 29.23 -53.43 -3.97
C ILE A 11 27.75 -53.83 -4.07
N GLY A 12 27.10 -53.71 -5.23
CA GLY A 12 27.40 -54.18 -6.53
C GLY A 12 26.42 -53.77 -7.63
N LEU A 13 26.99 -53.57 -8.70
CA LEU A 13 26.57 -53.32 -10.07
C LEU A 13 25.94 -54.55 -10.71
N THR A 14 24.80 -54.41 -11.44
CA THR A 14 24.54 -55.30 -12.58
C THR A 14 23.68 -54.58 -13.66
N LEU A 15 24.30 -54.34 -14.78
CA LEU A 15 23.66 -54.01 -16.08
C LEU A 15 23.08 -55.30 -16.70
N ILE A 16 21.89 -55.16 -17.33
CA ILE A 16 21.56 -55.99 -18.50
C ILE A 16 20.81 -55.10 -19.52
N LEU A 17 21.46 -54.92 -20.66
CA LEU A 17 20.87 -54.48 -21.94
C LEU A 17 20.29 -55.68 -22.67
N VAL A 18 19.09 -55.52 -23.27
CA VAL A 18 18.76 -56.22 -24.52
C VAL A 18 17.90 -55.31 -25.38
N ALA A 19 18.38 -55.06 -26.57
CA ALA A 19 17.68 -54.40 -27.68
C ALA A 19 16.99 -55.43 -28.57
N ALA A 20 15.89 -55.12 -29.19
CA ALA A 20 15.60 -55.51 -30.60
C ALA A 20 14.34 -54.88 -31.16
N CYS A 21 14.44 -54.47 -32.37
CA CYS A 21 13.62 -53.83 -33.38
C CYS A 21 12.29 -54.53 -33.75
N GLY A 22 11.38 -53.76 -34.36
CA GLY A 22 10.48 -54.31 -35.41
C GLY A 22 9.13 -53.59 -35.59
N SER A 23 9.08 -52.62 -36.45
CA SER A 23 8.21 -52.37 -37.62
C SER A 23 6.67 -52.42 -37.56
N THR A 24 6.07 -51.28 -37.94
CA THR A 24 4.97 -51.05 -38.90
C THR A 24 3.53 -51.52 -38.64
N ALA A 25 2.63 -50.55 -38.76
CA ALA A 25 1.37 -50.50 -39.47
C ALA A 25 0.19 -50.00 -38.66
N SER A 26 -0.35 -48.84 -39.07
CA SER A 26 -1.75 -48.42 -38.84
C SER A 26 -2.74 -49.30 -39.63
N PRO A 27 -4.02 -49.43 -39.23
CA PRO A 27 -5.00 -48.36 -39.38
C PRO A 27 -6.06 -48.24 -38.25
N SER A 28 -6.70 -47.09 -38.20
CA SER A 28 -8.02 -46.80 -37.54
C SER A 28 -9.15 -47.52 -38.26
N PRO A 29 -10.43 -47.57 -37.77
CA PRO A 29 -11.14 -46.77 -36.78
C PRO A 29 -12.14 -47.55 -35.88
N SER A 30 -12.78 -46.85 -34.93
CA SER A 30 -14.20 -46.94 -34.53
C SER A 30 -14.46 -46.86 -33.04
N SER A 31 -15.06 -45.77 -32.67
CA SER A 31 -16.19 -45.50 -31.76
C SER A 31 -16.52 -46.46 -30.64
N SER A 32 -16.56 -45.89 -29.41
CA SER A 32 -17.79 -45.82 -28.59
C SER A 32 -17.46 -45.43 -27.16
N GLY A 33 -18.04 -44.39 -26.70
CA GLY A 33 -18.56 -43.88 -25.50
C GLY A 33 -18.20 -44.53 -24.18
N ALA A 34 -17.59 -43.69 -23.33
CA ALA A 34 -17.81 -43.81 -21.90
C ALA A 34 -17.71 -42.40 -21.30
N GLY A 35 -18.76 -41.99 -20.62
CA GLY A 35 -18.96 -40.68 -20.09
C GLY A 35 -17.86 -40.25 -19.11
N ALA A 36 -17.20 -39.16 -19.42
CA ALA A 36 -16.51 -38.38 -18.46
C ALA A 36 -17.55 -37.58 -17.65
N SER A 37 -17.74 -37.97 -16.41
CA SER A 37 -18.45 -37.17 -15.43
C SER A 37 -17.69 -35.83 -15.31
N ALA A 38 -18.22 -34.82 -15.97
CA ALA A 38 -17.79 -33.45 -15.76
C ALA A 38 -18.20 -33.11 -14.30
N GLY A 39 -17.21 -33.03 -13.44
CA GLY A 39 -17.38 -32.39 -12.15
C GLY A 39 -17.94 -30.99 -12.40
N ALA A 40 -19.17 -30.76 -11.93
CA ALA A 40 -19.76 -29.44 -11.89
C ALA A 40 -18.90 -28.58 -10.97
N GLY A 41 -17.91 -27.92 -11.52
CA GLY A 41 -17.28 -26.77 -10.93
C GLY A 41 -18.39 -25.75 -10.74
N SER A 42 -18.65 -25.36 -9.53
CA SER A 42 -19.50 -24.22 -9.18
C SER A 42 -18.93 -23.00 -9.91
N SER A 43 -19.43 -22.70 -11.10
CA SER A 43 -19.16 -21.45 -11.79
C SER A 43 -19.81 -20.34 -10.96
N GLY A 44 -18.97 -19.56 -10.27
CA GLY A 44 -19.41 -18.28 -9.74
C GLY A 44 -20.03 -17.42 -10.84
N PRO A 45 -20.78 -16.37 -10.50
CA PRO A 45 -21.38 -15.49 -11.50
C PRO A 45 -20.31 -14.98 -12.46
N ASP A 46 -20.67 -14.90 -13.75
CA ASP A 46 -19.79 -14.36 -14.79
C ASP A 46 -19.36 -12.94 -14.40
N ALA A 47 -18.03 -12.70 -14.29
CA ALA A 47 -17.46 -11.41 -13.90
C ALA A 47 -18.00 -10.27 -14.79
N SER A 48 -18.18 -10.52 -16.09
CA SER A 48 -18.74 -9.54 -17.02
C SER A 48 -20.19 -9.17 -16.68
N ALA A 49 -20.99 -10.14 -16.27
CA ALA A 49 -22.38 -9.92 -15.88
C ALA A 49 -22.48 -9.13 -14.56
N VAL A 50 -21.60 -9.43 -13.59
CA VAL A 50 -21.52 -8.69 -12.33
C VAL A 50 -21.19 -7.22 -12.57
N ILE A 51 -20.16 -6.95 -13.39
CA ILE A 51 -19.75 -5.58 -13.71
C ILE A 51 -20.86 -4.85 -14.50
N ALA A 52 -21.52 -5.49 -15.47
CA ALA A 52 -22.60 -4.88 -16.23
C ALA A 52 -23.81 -4.49 -15.35
N ASP A 53 -24.17 -5.30 -14.37
CA ASP A 53 -25.20 -5.00 -13.38
C ASP A 53 -24.80 -3.81 -12.51
N LEU A 54 -23.56 -3.78 -12.01
CA LEU A 54 -23.04 -2.64 -11.24
C LEU A 54 -23.03 -1.35 -12.06
N VAL A 55 -22.63 -1.39 -13.33
CA VAL A 55 -22.66 -0.22 -14.22
C VAL A 55 -24.07 0.33 -14.33
N THR A 56 -25.07 -0.53 -14.52
CA THR A 56 -26.48 -0.12 -14.63
C THR A 56 -26.95 0.56 -13.34
N LYS A 57 -26.65 -0.04 -12.20
CA LYS A 57 -27.06 0.49 -10.88
C LYS A 57 -26.32 1.79 -10.53
N ALA A 58 -25.01 1.85 -10.74
CA ALA A 58 -24.21 3.03 -10.51
C ALA A 58 -24.66 4.23 -11.34
N LYS A 59 -24.99 4.01 -12.62
CA LYS A 59 -25.57 5.06 -13.48
C LYS A 59 -26.91 5.56 -12.96
N ALA A 60 -27.73 4.69 -12.38
CA ALA A 60 -28.98 5.12 -11.75
C ALA A 60 -28.75 5.91 -10.44
N GLU A 61 -27.67 5.62 -9.73
CA GLU A 61 -27.23 6.40 -8.55
C GLU A 61 -26.67 7.78 -8.94
N GLY A 62 -25.97 7.91 -10.05
CA GLY A 62 -25.54 9.15 -10.69
C GLY A 62 -24.36 9.87 -10.03
N ALA A 63 -23.88 9.42 -8.87
CA ALA A 63 -22.77 10.02 -8.16
C ALA A 63 -21.90 8.96 -7.45
N LEU A 64 -20.68 9.39 -7.06
CA LEU A 64 -19.78 8.67 -6.18
C LEU A 64 -18.96 9.68 -5.39
N ASN A 65 -19.11 9.72 -4.08
CA ASN A 65 -18.39 10.65 -3.23
C ASN A 65 -17.37 9.91 -2.37
N SER A 66 -16.22 10.55 -2.11
CA SER A 66 -15.13 9.92 -1.37
C SER A 66 -14.59 10.78 -0.23
N TYR A 67 -13.90 10.13 0.70
CA TYR A 67 -13.00 10.73 1.66
C TYR A 67 -11.59 10.23 1.41
N GLY A 68 -10.58 11.11 1.60
CA GLY A 68 -9.17 10.76 1.53
C GLY A 68 -8.65 10.37 0.15
N MET A 69 -9.31 10.81 -0.93
CA MET A 69 -8.95 10.53 -2.31
C MET A 69 -8.76 11.80 -3.15
N PRO A 70 -8.02 12.82 -2.67
CA PRO A 70 -7.83 14.06 -3.41
C PRO A 70 -7.04 13.83 -4.70
N PRO A 71 -7.22 14.66 -5.74
CA PRO A 71 -6.64 14.44 -7.07
C PRO A 71 -5.12 14.30 -7.11
N ASP A 72 -4.40 14.95 -6.20
CA ASP A 72 -2.93 14.93 -6.11
C ASP A 72 -2.36 13.79 -5.25
N TRP A 73 -3.19 13.10 -4.48
CA TRP A 73 -2.77 11.90 -3.77
C TRP A 73 -2.73 10.71 -4.74
N THR A 74 -1.56 10.08 -4.89
CA THR A 74 -1.33 8.87 -5.71
C THR A 74 -2.00 8.85 -7.10
N ASN A 75 -2.18 10.02 -7.73
CA ASN A 75 -2.80 10.16 -9.05
C ASN A 75 -4.32 9.86 -9.11
N PHE A 76 -5.05 10.05 -8.01
CA PHE A 76 -6.50 9.92 -8.05
C PHE A 76 -7.16 10.80 -9.12
N GLY A 77 -6.60 11.99 -9.40
CA GLY A 77 -7.10 12.85 -10.47
C GLY A 77 -7.22 12.14 -11.81
N ALA A 78 -6.16 11.43 -12.24
CA ALA A 78 -6.20 10.67 -13.49
C ALA A 78 -7.18 9.48 -13.43
N ILE A 79 -7.39 8.90 -12.26
CA ILE A 79 -8.38 7.85 -12.05
C ILE A 79 -9.80 8.42 -12.19
N TRP A 80 -10.07 9.57 -11.56
CA TRP A 80 -11.35 10.26 -11.69
C TRP A 80 -11.63 10.69 -13.12
N ASP A 81 -10.63 11.25 -13.83
CA ASP A 81 -10.74 11.66 -15.23
C ASP A 81 -11.07 10.51 -16.19
N LYS A 82 -10.77 9.27 -15.82
CA LYS A 82 -11.12 8.07 -16.58
C LYS A 82 -12.44 7.47 -16.11
N PHE A 83 -12.59 7.24 -14.82
CA PHE A 83 -13.72 6.54 -14.24
C PHE A 83 -15.04 7.30 -14.43
N LEU A 84 -15.07 8.58 -14.05
CA LEU A 84 -16.31 9.35 -13.97
C LEU A 84 -16.99 9.49 -15.35
N PRO A 85 -16.31 9.96 -16.44
CA PRO A 85 -16.95 10.07 -17.73
C PRO A 85 -17.34 8.70 -18.33
N THR A 86 -16.55 7.64 -18.05
CA THR A 86 -16.85 6.28 -18.54
C THR A 86 -18.19 5.78 -18.03
N TYR A 87 -18.51 6.11 -16.77
CA TYR A 87 -19.75 5.65 -16.14
C TYR A 87 -20.82 6.72 -15.98
N GLY A 88 -20.53 7.96 -16.36
CA GLY A 88 -21.49 9.07 -16.31
C GLY A 88 -21.83 9.50 -14.88
N LEU A 89 -20.83 9.49 -13.99
CA LEU A 89 -21.01 9.82 -12.58
C LEU A 89 -20.45 11.22 -12.26
N THR A 90 -21.07 11.89 -11.27
CA THR A 90 -20.49 13.07 -10.60
C THR A 90 -19.68 12.62 -9.39
N HIS A 91 -18.75 13.48 -8.93
CA HIS A 91 -17.87 13.17 -7.80
C HIS A 91 -17.55 14.38 -6.95
N THR A 92 -17.47 14.16 -5.65
CA THR A 92 -16.83 15.08 -4.70
C THR A 92 -15.90 14.28 -3.79
N ASP A 93 -14.78 14.89 -3.41
CA ASP A 93 -13.87 14.34 -2.42
C ASP A 93 -13.67 15.37 -1.29
N THR A 94 -13.44 14.86 -0.08
CA THR A 94 -12.93 15.66 1.02
C THR A 94 -11.71 14.97 1.60
N ASP A 95 -10.56 15.63 1.47
CA ASP A 95 -9.31 15.12 2.00
C ASP A 95 -9.32 15.09 3.52
N MET A 96 -8.95 13.94 4.10
CA MET A 96 -8.83 13.76 5.54
C MET A 96 -7.96 12.54 5.88
N SER A 97 -7.59 12.41 7.15
CA SER A 97 -6.81 11.28 7.63
C SER A 97 -7.67 10.01 7.76
N SER A 98 -7.02 8.83 7.70
CA SER A 98 -7.70 7.53 7.79
C SER A 98 -8.58 7.36 9.04
N ALA A 99 -8.19 7.94 10.17
CA ALA A 99 -9.00 7.91 11.38
C ALA A 99 -10.25 8.81 11.26
N GLU A 100 -10.09 9.98 10.65
CA GLU A 100 -11.20 10.92 10.45
C GLU A 100 -12.24 10.37 9.49
N GLU A 101 -11.84 9.70 8.40
CA GLU A 101 -12.74 9.04 7.46
C GLU A 101 -13.69 8.06 8.18
N ILE A 102 -13.12 7.17 9.03
CA ILE A 102 -13.90 6.19 9.79
C ILE A 102 -14.86 6.87 10.77
N GLN A 103 -14.38 7.92 11.47
CA GLN A 103 -15.21 8.70 12.41
C GLN A 103 -16.33 9.41 11.68
N LYS A 104 -16.07 9.96 10.49
CA LYS A 104 -17.07 10.64 9.66
C LYS A 104 -18.15 9.69 9.17
N PHE A 105 -17.81 8.47 8.76
CA PHE A 105 -18.80 7.47 8.38
C PHE A 105 -19.81 7.18 9.52
N ASP A 106 -19.35 7.12 10.77
CA ASP A 106 -20.26 6.94 11.91
C ASP A 106 -21.07 8.21 12.24
N ALA A 107 -20.40 9.35 12.25
CA ALA A 107 -21.05 10.63 12.59
C ALA A 107 -22.14 11.01 11.59
N GLU A 108 -21.97 10.65 10.32
CA GLU A 108 -22.86 11.00 9.21
C GLU A 108 -23.82 9.87 8.81
N LYS A 109 -23.91 8.79 9.58
CA LYS A 109 -24.72 7.60 9.26
C LYS A 109 -26.18 7.84 8.93
N ASN A 110 -26.79 8.94 9.44
CA ASN A 110 -28.17 9.32 9.17
C ASN A 110 -28.31 10.24 7.95
N ASN A 111 -27.22 10.82 7.46
CA ASN A 111 -27.14 11.64 6.26
C ASN A 111 -25.74 11.52 5.66
N PRO A 112 -25.40 10.39 5.04
CA PRO A 112 -24.06 10.10 4.58
C PRO A 112 -23.63 11.05 3.46
N VAL A 113 -22.44 11.62 3.59
CA VAL A 113 -21.84 12.51 2.59
C VAL A 113 -20.93 11.74 1.64
N SER A 114 -20.19 10.75 2.17
CA SER A 114 -19.27 9.94 1.39
C SER A 114 -19.73 8.49 1.25
N ASP A 115 -19.44 7.89 0.10
CA ASP A 115 -19.75 6.50 -0.22
C ASP A 115 -18.58 5.55 0.06
N GLN A 116 -17.36 6.07 0.07
CA GLN A 116 -16.11 5.30 0.16
C GLN A 116 -14.98 6.10 0.77
N GLY A 117 -13.87 5.40 1.12
CA GLY A 117 -12.66 6.00 1.64
C GLY A 117 -11.40 5.21 1.27
N ASP A 118 -10.23 5.84 1.47
CA ASP A 118 -8.90 5.27 1.19
C ASP A 118 -8.01 5.36 2.42
N ILE A 119 -7.92 4.28 3.17
CA ILE A 119 -7.25 4.22 4.47
C ILE A 119 -5.97 3.38 4.44
N GLY A 120 -5.00 3.73 5.28
CA GLY A 120 -3.85 2.84 5.52
C GLY A 120 -4.29 1.50 6.12
N ILE A 121 -3.63 0.41 5.74
CA ILE A 121 -4.00 -0.97 6.10
C ILE A 121 -4.20 -1.17 7.62
N GLN A 122 -3.42 -0.48 8.46
CA GLN A 122 -3.53 -0.58 9.92
C GLN A 122 -4.88 -0.06 10.46
N PHE A 123 -5.61 0.75 9.69
CA PHE A 123 -6.94 1.22 10.03
C PHE A 123 -8.07 0.28 9.56
N GLY A 124 -7.76 -0.73 8.73
CA GLY A 124 -8.73 -1.72 8.29
C GLY A 124 -9.47 -2.42 9.45
N PRO A 125 -8.78 -2.99 10.46
CA PRO A 125 -9.43 -3.55 11.65
C PRO A 125 -10.26 -2.53 12.44
N VAL A 126 -9.86 -1.27 12.46
CA VAL A 126 -10.60 -0.19 13.14
C VAL A 126 -11.92 0.07 12.40
N ALA A 127 -11.89 0.16 11.08
CA ALA A 127 -13.09 0.34 10.25
C ALA A 127 -14.09 -0.82 10.43
N VAL A 128 -13.60 -2.06 10.53
CA VAL A 128 -14.44 -3.23 10.81
C VAL A 128 -15.05 -3.16 12.21
N SER A 129 -14.24 -2.87 13.23
CA SER A 129 -14.71 -2.83 14.63
C SER A 129 -15.68 -1.67 14.90
N SER A 130 -15.58 -0.57 14.18
CA SER A 130 -16.55 0.54 14.26
C SER A 130 -17.90 0.21 13.62
N GLY A 131 -17.97 -0.86 12.80
CA GLY A 131 -19.20 -1.26 12.10
C GLY A 131 -19.65 -0.29 11.01
N THR A 132 -18.75 0.55 10.50
CA THR A 132 -19.05 1.62 9.54
C THR A 132 -18.82 1.24 8.08
N VAL A 133 -18.27 0.06 7.83
CA VAL A 133 -17.97 -0.44 6.47
C VAL A 133 -18.90 -1.58 6.07
N GLN A 134 -19.14 -1.73 4.76
CA GLN A 134 -19.88 -2.85 4.18
C GLN A 134 -18.96 -3.75 3.35
N PRO A 135 -19.17 -5.08 3.39
CA PRO A 135 -18.35 -6.01 2.65
C PRO A 135 -18.71 -6.03 1.16
N TYR A 136 -17.68 -6.16 0.33
CA TYR A 136 -17.79 -6.47 -1.09
C TYR A 136 -16.50 -7.10 -1.60
N LYS A 137 -16.57 -8.31 -2.16
CA LYS A 137 -15.44 -8.99 -2.81
C LYS A 137 -15.55 -8.78 -4.32
N PRO A 138 -14.63 -8.02 -4.94
CA PRO A 138 -14.65 -7.77 -6.38
C PRO A 138 -14.25 -9.01 -7.19
N THR A 139 -14.48 -8.97 -8.48
CA THR A 139 -14.21 -10.08 -9.41
C THR A 139 -12.74 -10.49 -9.48
N ARG A 140 -11.83 -9.55 -9.22
CA ARG A 140 -10.37 -9.78 -9.15
C ARG A 140 -9.85 -10.02 -7.72
N TRP A 141 -10.71 -10.45 -6.79
CA TRP A 141 -10.37 -10.66 -5.38
C TRP A 141 -9.14 -11.54 -5.14
N ASP A 142 -8.98 -12.60 -5.92
CA ASP A 142 -7.89 -13.56 -5.77
C ASP A 142 -6.52 -13.04 -6.26
N LEU A 143 -6.53 -11.92 -7.00
CA LEU A 143 -5.31 -11.24 -7.42
C LEU A 143 -4.73 -10.33 -6.32
N ILE A 144 -5.48 -10.06 -5.25
CA ILE A 144 -5.00 -9.27 -4.10
C ILE A 144 -4.25 -10.23 -3.16
N PRO A 145 -3.04 -9.88 -2.66
CA PRO A 145 -2.36 -10.67 -1.64
C PRO A 145 -3.21 -10.87 -0.39
N ASP A 146 -3.13 -12.04 0.25
CA ASP A 146 -4.01 -12.37 1.39
C ASP A 146 -3.80 -11.43 2.58
N TYR A 147 -2.58 -10.97 2.83
CA TYR A 147 -2.28 -9.99 3.88
C TYR A 147 -2.89 -8.60 3.61
N ALA A 148 -3.24 -8.31 2.36
CA ALA A 148 -3.72 -7.01 1.90
C ALA A 148 -5.24 -6.94 1.70
N LYS A 149 -6.00 -7.83 2.35
CA LYS A 149 -7.46 -7.87 2.26
C LYS A 149 -8.09 -8.47 3.52
N ASP A 150 -9.26 -7.97 3.88
CA ASP A 150 -10.07 -8.59 4.92
C ASP A 150 -10.79 -9.82 4.39
N PRO A 151 -10.71 -10.99 5.04
CA PRO A 151 -11.34 -12.21 4.54
C PRO A 151 -12.83 -12.09 4.23
N ASP A 152 -13.54 -11.21 4.93
CA ASP A 152 -14.97 -10.98 4.74
C ASP A 152 -15.26 -9.91 3.66
N GLY A 153 -14.22 -9.20 3.15
CA GLY A 153 -14.35 -8.21 2.09
C GLY A 153 -14.69 -6.80 2.56
N ASN A 154 -14.55 -6.50 3.85
CA ASN A 154 -14.82 -5.17 4.40
C ASN A 154 -13.85 -4.13 3.85
N TRP A 155 -12.58 -4.49 3.67
CA TRP A 155 -11.55 -3.67 3.04
C TRP A 155 -10.66 -4.51 2.13
N MET A 156 -10.01 -3.87 1.18
CA MET A 156 -8.96 -4.46 0.36
C MET A 156 -7.98 -3.37 -0.07
N CYS A 157 -6.69 -3.70 -0.04
CA CYS A 157 -5.64 -2.77 -0.45
C CYS A 157 -5.28 -3.00 -1.92
N TRP A 158 -4.80 -1.96 -2.60
CA TRP A 158 -4.59 -1.98 -4.03
C TRP A 158 -3.30 -1.30 -4.50
N TYR A 159 -2.66 -0.52 -3.63
CA TYR A 159 -1.32 0.02 -3.85
C TYR A 159 -0.53 0.08 -2.54
N THR A 160 0.78 0.29 -2.64
CA THR A 160 1.68 0.42 -1.49
C THR A 160 2.76 1.47 -1.74
N GLY A 161 3.33 1.99 -0.66
CA GLY A 161 4.49 2.89 -0.66
C GLY A 161 5.43 2.60 0.48
N THR A 162 6.64 3.17 0.39
CA THR A 162 7.73 3.02 1.36
C THR A 162 7.97 4.32 2.09
N ILE A 163 8.17 4.31 3.42
CA ILE A 163 8.56 5.49 4.18
C ILE A 163 9.96 5.93 3.73
N SER A 164 10.06 7.20 3.36
CA SER A 164 11.24 7.84 2.78
C SER A 164 11.46 9.24 3.36
N PHE A 165 12.63 9.83 3.09
CA PHE A 165 12.94 11.22 3.41
C PHE A 165 12.94 12.04 2.12
N ALA A 166 12.10 13.07 2.03
CA ALA A 166 12.19 14.11 1.01
C ALA A 166 13.01 15.27 1.57
N VAL A 167 14.19 15.52 1.00
CA VAL A 167 15.18 16.45 1.52
C VAL A 167 15.36 17.62 0.55
N ASN A 168 15.11 18.85 1.00
CA ASN A 168 15.43 20.06 0.24
C ASN A 168 16.95 20.30 0.30
N THR A 169 17.67 19.91 -0.74
CA THR A 169 19.13 19.93 -0.76
C THR A 169 19.74 21.34 -0.86
N ALA A 170 18.95 22.35 -1.23
CA ALA A 170 19.37 23.74 -1.15
C ALA A 170 19.48 24.25 0.30
N LEU A 171 18.67 23.70 1.20
CA LEU A 171 18.59 24.08 2.61
C LEU A 171 19.29 23.07 3.55
N VAL A 172 19.46 21.83 3.09
CA VAL A 172 20.09 20.74 3.81
C VAL A 172 21.13 20.08 2.90
N PRO A 173 22.32 20.68 2.76
CA PRO A 173 23.37 20.21 1.83
C PRO A 173 23.95 18.85 2.25
N ASN A 174 23.97 18.54 3.56
CA ASN A 174 24.34 17.23 4.06
C ASN A 174 23.09 16.36 4.13
N VAL A 175 22.80 15.62 3.06
CA VAL A 175 21.59 14.80 2.96
C VAL A 175 21.66 13.58 3.89
N PRO A 176 20.76 13.45 4.90
CA PRO A 176 20.74 12.30 5.79
C PRO A 176 20.41 11.02 5.00
N LYS A 177 21.09 9.91 5.31
CA LYS A 177 20.89 8.62 4.64
C LYS A 177 20.26 7.56 5.56
N SER A 178 20.12 7.88 6.84
CA SER A 178 19.65 6.96 7.87
C SER A 178 18.83 7.71 8.94
N TRP A 179 18.03 6.98 9.71
CA TRP A 179 17.37 7.52 10.89
C TRP A 179 18.40 8.03 11.91
N ALA A 180 19.51 7.31 12.06
CA ALA A 180 20.59 7.73 12.95
C ALA A 180 21.19 9.09 12.57
N ASP A 181 21.25 9.42 11.27
CA ASP A 181 21.72 10.73 10.82
C ASP A 181 20.83 11.87 11.31
N LEU A 182 19.49 11.68 11.29
CA LEU A 182 18.54 12.73 11.68
C LEU A 182 18.68 13.20 13.13
N LEU A 183 19.34 12.43 13.99
CA LEU A 183 19.64 12.82 15.38
C LEU A 183 20.83 13.79 15.50
N LYS A 184 21.59 14.01 14.42
CA LYS A 184 22.74 14.92 14.44
C LYS A 184 22.28 16.38 14.65
N PRO A 185 23.06 17.21 15.36
CA PRO A 185 22.67 18.58 15.70
C PRO A 185 22.53 19.51 14.49
N GLU A 186 23.10 19.14 13.34
CA GLU A 186 22.99 19.92 12.10
C GLU A 186 21.57 19.93 11.52
N TYR A 187 20.70 18.98 11.92
CA TYR A 187 19.31 18.90 11.48
C TYR A 187 18.32 19.58 12.44
N LYS A 188 18.79 20.49 13.30
CA LYS A 188 17.92 21.19 14.25
C LYS A 188 16.78 21.93 13.54
N GLY A 189 15.53 21.64 13.94
CA GLY A 189 14.31 22.26 13.42
C GLY A 189 14.05 21.95 11.93
N THR A 190 14.49 20.79 11.43
CA THR A 190 14.37 20.47 10.01
C THR A 190 13.44 19.32 9.69
N VAL A 191 13.16 18.40 10.65
CA VAL A 191 12.43 17.15 10.41
C VAL A 191 10.95 17.34 10.62
N ALA A 192 10.16 17.17 9.55
CA ALA A 192 8.70 17.27 9.54
C ALA A 192 8.08 15.88 9.32
N ILE A 193 7.04 15.55 10.10
CA ILE A 193 6.26 14.33 9.97
C ILE A 193 4.76 14.63 10.02
N SER A 194 3.94 13.75 9.45
CA SER A 194 2.49 13.75 9.70
C SER A 194 2.19 13.32 11.13
N ASP A 195 1.09 13.82 11.71
CA ASP A 195 0.69 13.45 13.06
C ASP A 195 0.43 11.94 13.18
N PRO A 196 1.23 11.22 14.00
CA PRO A 196 1.12 9.77 14.08
C PRO A 196 -0.13 9.27 14.84
N ARG A 197 -0.86 10.18 15.50
CA ARG A 197 -2.07 9.84 16.26
C ARG A 197 -3.27 9.54 15.38
N ASN A 198 -3.33 10.13 14.19
CA ASN A 198 -4.48 10.06 13.29
C ASN A 198 -4.14 9.75 11.82
N ALA A 199 -2.92 10.08 11.37
CA ALA A 199 -2.49 9.85 9.99
C ALA A 199 -1.76 8.51 9.82
N ALA A 200 -2.15 7.72 8.81
CA ALA A 200 -1.48 6.47 8.47
C ALA A 200 0.01 6.66 8.16
N GLN A 201 0.37 7.70 7.39
CA GLN A 201 1.77 8.03 7.11
C GLN A 201 2.56 8.31 8.40
N GLY A 202 1.97 9.05 9.34
CA GLY A 202 2.60 9.36 10.62
C GLY A 202 2.82 8.12 11.48
N SER A 203 1.79 7.28 11.65
CA SER A 203 1.90 6.06 12.45
C SER A 203 2.90 5.06 11.84
N MET A 204 2.95 4.93 10.53
CA MET A 204 3.92 4.09 9.84
C MET A 204 5.33 4.68 9.85
N THR A 205 5.48 6.01 9.97
CA THR A 205 6.77 6.67 10.20
C THR A 205 7.36 6.25 11.55
N VAL A 206 6.55 6.20 12.61
CA VAL A 206 7.02 5.73 13.94
C VAL A 206 7.36 4.24 13.90
N LEU A 207 6.56 3.42 13.22
CA LEU A 207 6.87 1.98 13.05
C LEU A 207 8.16 1.77 12.25
N ALA A 208 8.39 2.54 11.17
CA ALA A 208 9.62 2.47 10.39
C ALA A 208 10.86 2.82 11.24
N ALA A 209 10.76 3.87 12.05
CA ALA A 209 11.81 4.23 13.02
C ALA A 209 12.01 3.14 14.09
N ALA A 210 10.93 2.51 14.58
CA ALA A 210 11.03 1.39 15.52
C ALA A 210 11.79 0.22 14.90
N LEU A 211 11.44 -0.19 13.67
CA LEU A 211 12.12 -1.26 12.95
C LEU A 211 13.60 -0.95 12.71
N ALA A 212 13.96 0.29 12.43
CA ALA A 212 15.35 0.73 12.28
C ALA A 212 16.14 0.66 13.60
N ASN A 213 15.47 0.88 14.73
CA ASN A 213 16.09 0.97 16.06
C ASN A 213 15.88 -0.29 16.92
N GLY A 214 15.69 -1.46 16.33
CA GLY A 214 15.62 -2.76 17.03
C GLY A 214 14.22 -3.13 17.55
N GLY A 215 13.19 -2.38 17.19
CA GLY A 215 11.79 -2.73 17.39
C GLY A 215 11.27 -3.76 16.41
N SER A 216 9.97 -3.99 16.47
CA SER A 216 9.26 -4.94 15.60
C SER A 216 7.84 -4.47 15.32
N GLU A 217 7.11 -5.20 14.47
CA GLU A 217 5.70 -4.96 14.18
C GLU A 217 4.78 -5.06 15.43
N THR A 218 5.27 -5.68 16.53
CA THR A 218 4.57 -5.78 17.81
C THR A 218 5.14 -4.86 18.90
N ASN A 219 6.27 -4.21 18.64
CA ASN A 219 6.96 -3.36 19.60
C ASN A 219 7.42 -2.05 18.94
N ILE A 220 6.64 -0.98 19.14
CA ILE A 220 6.94 0.36 18.64
C ILE A 220 7.72 1.24 19.63
N ASP A 221 8.00 0.77 20.85
CA ASP A 221 8.66 1.56 21.88
C ASP A 221 10.02 2.15 21.45
N PRO A 222 10.88 1.41 20.68
CA PRO A 222 12.10 2.00 20.13
C PRO A 222 11.83 3.17 19.16
N GLY A 223 10.67 3.17 18.46
CA GLY A 223 10.26 4.27 17.60
C GLY A 223 9.79 5.49 18.39
N LEU A 224 8.99 5.29 19.44
CA LEU A 224 8.59 6.36 20.37
C LEU A 224 9.83 6.99 21.02
N LYS A 225 10.73 6.15 21.54
CA LYS A 225 12.00 6.64 22.10
C LYS A 225 12.83 7.43 21.08
N TYR A 226 12.91 6.95 19.84
CA TYR A 226 13.63 7.64 18.78
C TYR A 226 13.06 9.05 18.55
N PHE A 227 11.74 9.20 18.47
CA PHE A 227 11.10 10.51 18.28
C PHE A 227 11.17 11.39 19.52
N ASP A 228 11.18 10.84 20.73
CA ASP A 228 11.50 11.56 21.96
C ASP A 228 12.93 12.14 21.91
N ASP A 229 13.92 11.32 21.53
CA ASP A 229 15.31 11.76 21.36
C ASP A 229 15.41 12.85 20.26
N LEU A 230 14.70 12.69 19.15
CA LEU A 230 14.67 13.66 18.05
C LEU A 230 14.04 15.00 18.48
N ASN A 231 12.96 14.94 19.28
CA ASN A 231 12.30 16.12 19.83
C ASN A 231 13.19 16.82 20.87
N LYS A 232 13.83 16.08 21.78
CA LYS A 232 14.79 16.61 22.78
C LYS A 232 16.02 17.24 22.13
N ALA A 233 16.49 16.69 21.01
CA ALA A 233 17.55 17.31 20.21
C ALA A 233 17.10 18.62 19.52
N GLY A 234 15.79 18.87 19.49
CA GLY A 234 15.18 20.00 18.81
C GLY A 234 15.21 19.88 17.28
N ASN A 235 15.33 18.66 16.75
CA ASN A 235 15.39 18.40 15.31
C ASN A 235 13.98 18.26 14.69
N LEU A 236 12.99 17.81 15.49
CA LEU A 236 11.59 17.73 15.07
C LEU A 236 10.99 19.14 14.96
N THR A 237 10.15 19.35 13.95
CA THR A 237 9.38 20.59 13.78
C THR A 237 7.87 20.30 13.79
N SER A 238 7.08 21.28 14.19
CA SER A 238 5.61 21.21 14.13
C SER A 238 5.03 21.53 12.74
N VAL A 239 5.89 21.82 11.75
CA VAL A 239 5.45 22.10 10.36
C VAL A 239 4.98 20.81 9.71
N ALA A 240 3.79 20.83 9.12
CA ALA A 240 3.28 19.68 8.37
C ALA A 240 4.11 19.42 7.09
N PRO A 241 4.38 18.15 6.71
CA PRO A 241 5.18 17.81 5.53
C PRO A 241 4.34 17.89 4.22
N SER A 242 3.66 19.02 4.00
CA SER A 242 2.87 19.28 2.79
C SER A 242 3.78 19.78 1.64
N LYS A 243 3.37 19.54 0.38
CA LYS A 243 4.06 20.07 -0.80
C LYS A 243 4.30 21.59 -0.69
N ALA A 244 3.29 22.34 -0.24
CA ALA A 244 3.39 23.78 -0.08
C ALA A 244 4.45 24.20 0.95
N ASN A 245 4.57 23.49 2.06
CA ASN A 245 5.58 23.78 3.08
C ASN A 245 6.99 23.33 2.65
N ILE A 246 7.09 22.27 1.84
CA ILE A 246 8.35 21.84 1.22
C ILE A 246 8.83 22.90 0.20
N GLU A 247 7.92 23.37 -0.65
CA GLU A 247 8.19 24.41 -1.66
C GLU A 247 8.66 25.71 -1.02
N LYS A 248 8.03 26.14 0.07
CA LYS A 248 8.44 27.34 0.84
C LYS A 248 9.74 27.15 1.63
N GLY A 249 10.25 25.91 1.76
CA GLY A 249 11.42 25.60 2.58
C GLY A 249 11.12 25.57 4.10
N GLU A 250 9.86 25.53 4.50
CA GLU A 250 9.45 25.41 5.89
C GLU A 250 9.62 23.96 6.39
N ALA A 251 9.25 22.96 5.59
CA ALA A 251 9.50 21.54 5.82
C ALA A 251 10.76 21.11 5.03
N LYS A 252 11.94 21.22 5.66
CA LYS A 252 13.23 21.03 5.00
C LYS A 252 13.58 19.56 4.75
N ILE A 253 13.23 18.68 5.70
CA ILE A 253 13.29 17.23 5.60
C ILE A 253 11.89 16.74 5.96
N SER A 254 11.20 16.15 5.00
CA SER A 254 9.84 15.64 5.19
C SER A 254 9.87 14.12 5.13
N ILE A 255 9.34 13.45 6.17
CA ILE A 255 9.20 12.00 6.16
C ILE A 255 7.85 11.67 5.55
N LEU A 256 7.88 11.05 4.36
CA LEU A 256 6.76 10.81 3.49
C LEU A 256 6.79 9.38 2.93
N TRP A 257 5.66 8.91 2.43
CA TRP A 257 5.66 7.82 1.48
C TRP A 257 6.47 8.21 0.24
N ASP A 258 7.19 7.26 -0.35
CA ASP A 258 7.97 7.49 -1.58
C ASP A 258 7.10 7.95 -2.76
N TYR A 259 5.87 7.44 -2.88
CA TYR A 259 4.90 7.90 -3.89
C TYR A 259 4.38 9.33 -3.65
N ASN A 260 4.61 9.94 -2.49
CA ASN A 260 4.37 11.37 -2.25
C ASN A 260 5.65 12.18 -2.44
N ALA A 261 6.78 11.66 -1.98
CA ALA A 261 8.07 12.34 -2.08
C ALA A 261 8.57 12.47 -3.54
N LEU A 262 8.39 11.42 -4.35
CA LEU A 262 8.86 11.39 -5.73
C LEU A 262 8.10 12.35 -6.66
N PRO A 263 6.74 12.44 -6.63
CA PRO A 263 6.02 13.47 -7.38
C PRO A 263 6.40 14.89 -6.93
N VAL A 264 6.54 15.13 -5.61
CA VAL A 264 6.98 16.43 -5.09
C VAL A 264 8.37 16.80 -5.63
N ARG A 265 9.31 15.84 -5.67
CA ARG A 265 10.62 16.02 -6.30
C ARG A 265 10.50 16.47 -7.76
N ASP A 266 9.70 15.75 -8.55
CA ASP A 266 9.56 16.02 -9.98
C ASP A 266 8.87 17.36 -10.27
N ASP A 267 7.79 17.64 -9.54
CA ASP A 267 7.02 18.89 -9.66
C ASP A 267 7.87 20.11 -9.26
N LEU A 268 8.62 20.02 -8.16
CA LEU A 268 9.45 21.12 -7.67
C LEU A 268 10.75 21.30 -8.48
N ALA A 269 11.26 20.24 -9.11
CA ALA A 269 12.35 20.37 -10.08
C ALA A 269 11.90 21.12 -11.35
N ALA A 270 10.63 21.01 -11.73
CA ALA A 270 10.04 21.72 -12.87
C ALA A 270 9.52 23.13 -12.52
N ALA A 271 9.49 23.51 -11.25
CA ALA A 271 9.01 24.82 -10.79
C ALA A 271 10.00 25.93 -11.14
N SER A 272 9.54 27.21 -11.04
CA SER A 272 10.38 28.38 -11.27
C SER A 272 10.19 29.40 -10.13
N PRO A 273 11.20 29.57 -9.25
CA PRO A 273 12.49 28.87 -9.24
C PRO A 273 12.37 27.39 -8.88
N ALA A 274 13.27 26.56 -9.40
CA ALA A 274 13.32 25.13 -9.07
C ALA A 274 13.78 24.93 -7.62
N VAL A 275 13.15 23.95 -6.94
CA VAL A 275 13.54 23.53 -5.58
C VAL A 275 14.09 22.11 -5.67
N PRO A 276 15.39 21.90 -5.41
CA PRO A 276 16.02 20.59 -5.54
C PRO A 276 15.64 19.70 -4.35
N ILE A 277 14.94 18.61 -4.63
CA ILE A 277 14.56 17.60 -3.64
C ILE A 277 15.30 16.30 -3.94
N GLU A 278 15.96 15.73 -2.93
CA GLU A 278 16.44 14.35 -2.96
C GLU A 278 15.52 13.45 -2.16
N VAL A 279 15.13 12.30 -2.74
CA VAL A 279 14.33 11.28 -2.03
C VAL A 279 15.24 10.16 -1.60
N VAL A 280 15.29 9.90 -0.30
CA VAL A 280 16.16 8.90 0.33
C VAL A 280 15.32 7.82 0.96
N ILE A 281 15.61 6.56 0.62
CA ILE A 281 15.11 5.39 1.36
C ILE A 281 16.13 5.12 2.48
N PRO A 282 15.75 5.18 3.77
CA PRO A 282 16.69 5.05 4.88
C PRO A 282 17.46 3.72 4.84
N SER A 283 18.78 3.80 4.96
CA SER A 283 19.69 2.65 4.81
C SER A 283 19.76 1.74 6.03
N ASP A 284 19.35 2.22 7.19
CA ASP A 284 19.33 1.49 8.48
C ASP A 284 17.99 0.80 8.77
N GLY A 285 17.00 0.99 7.92
CA GLY A 285 15.71 0.30 8.00
C GLY A 285 14.55 1.22 7.69
N THR A 286 13.54 0.66 7.06
CA THR A 286 12.25 1.31 6.83
C THR A 286 11.19 0.23 6.58
N THR A 287 9.95 0.64 6.33
CA THR A 287 8.88 -0.30 5.96
C THR A 287 8.01 0.28 4.86
N GLN A 288 7.22 -0.59 4.25
CA GLN A 288 6.17 -0.20 3.32
C GLN A 288 4.81 -0.62 3.86
N ALA A 289 3.78 0.14 3.51
CA ALA A 289 2.43 -0.19 3.89
C ALA A 289 1.45 0.05 2.75
N PRO A 290 0.50 -0.88 2.58
CA PRO A 290 -0.59 -0.72 1.63
C PRO A 290 -1.62 0.31 2.09
N TYR A 291 -2.33 0.88 1.10
CA TYR A 291 -3.57 1.61 1.29
C TYR A 291 -4.76 0.82 0.76
N CYS A 292 -5.88 0.96 1.45
CA CYS A 292 -7.03 0.07 1.31
C CYS A 292 -8.30 0.86 1.08
N HIS A 293 -9.03 0.46 0.06
CA HIS A 293 -10.35 0.97 -0.22
C HIS A 293 -11.38 0.36 0.75
N ILE A 294 -12.18 1.23 1.35
CA ILE A 294 -13.35 0.89 2.19
C ILE A 294 -14.63 1.45 1.56
N ILE A 295 -15.75 0.76 1.75
CA ILE A 295 -17.07 1.21 1.32
C ILE A 295 -17.88 1.56 2.57
N ASN A 296 -18.39 2.78 2.62
CA ASN A 296 -19.24 3.23 3.73
C ASN A 296 -20.50 2.37 3.79
N LYS A 297 -20.81 1.84 4.98
CA LYS A 297 -22.02 1.03 5.21
C LYS A 297 -23.31 1.79 4.92
N TYR A 298 -23.27 3.09 5.09
CA TYR A 298 -24.41 4.00 4.96
C TYR A 298 -24.43 4.72 3.62
N ALA A 299 -23.53 4.36 2.68
CA ALA A 299 -23.37 4.99 1.38
C ALA A 299 -24.70 5.27 0.67
N ALA A 300 -24.87 6.47 0.14
CA ALA A 300 -26.01 6.83 -0.70
C ALA A 300 -25.87 6.17 -2.10
N HIS A 301 -24.64 5.92 -2.56
CA HIS A 301 -24.33 5.38 -3.87
C HIS A 301 -23.49 4.08 -3.76
N PRO A 302 -24.03 3.01 -3.10
CA PRO A 302 -23.24 1.82 -2.78
C PRO A 302 -22.83 1.00 -4.01
N ASN A 303 -23.58 1.08 -5.12
CA ASN A 303 -23.21 0.35 -6.34
C ASN A 303 -22.12 1.09 -7.11
N ALA A 304 -22.09 2.42 -7.08
CA ALA A 304 -21.01 3.22 -7.63
C ALA A 304 -19.68 2.95 -6.87
N ALA A 305 -19.73 2.85 -5.54
CA ALA A 305 -18.57 2.48 -4.73
C ALA A 305 -18.07 1.05 -5.00
N LYS A 306 -18.98 0.08 -5.21
CA LYS A 306 -18.61 -1.28 -5.61
C LYS A 306 -18.01 -1.31 -7.03
N LEU A 307 -18.58 -0.56 -7.96
CA LEU A 307 -18.05 -0.43 -9.32
C LEU A 307 -16.65 0.21 -9.32
N PHE A 308 -16.43 1.22 -8.47
CA PHE A 308 -15.09 1.80 -8.30
C PHE A 308 -14.10 0.77 -7.74
N ARG A 309 -14.51 -0.06 -6.78
CA ARG A 309 -13.67 -1.16 -6.25
C ARG A 309 -13.31 -2.19 -7.32
N GLU A 310 -14.19 -2.48 -8.29
CA GLU A 310 -13.85 -3.29 -9.48
C GLU A 310 -12.82 -2.57 -10.36
N TYR A 311 -13.03 -1.28 -10.63
CA TYR A 311 -12.20 -0.50 -11.53
C TYR A 311 -10.76 -0.34 -11.03
N ILE A 312 -10.54 -0.03 -9.75
CA ILE A 312 -9.20 0.17 -9.19
C ILE A 312 -8.32 -1.08 -9.21
N LEU A 313 -8.90 -2.25 -9.41
CA LEU A 313 -8.15 -3.50 -9.60
C LEU A 313 -7.83 -3.79 -11.08
N THR A 314 -8.27 -2.97 -12.03
CA THR A 314 -7.90 -3.12 -13.44
C THR A 314 -6.45 -2.74 -13.67
N ASP A 315 -5.84 -3.32 -14.70
CA ASP A 315 -4.46 -2.99 -15.10
C ASP A 315 -4.34 -1.50 -15.46
N GLU A 316 -5.38 -0.91 -16.09
CA GLU A 316 -5.41 0.53 -16.39
C GLU A 316 -5.28 1.38 -15.11
N ALA A 317 -6.13 1.14 -14.11
CA ALA A 317 -6.13 1.92 -12.87
C ALA A 317 -4.81 1.74 -12.08
N GLN A 318 -4.28 0.52 -12.04
CA GLN A 318 -3.01 0.22 -11.40
C GLN A 318 -1.82 0.92 -12.09
N VAL A 319 -1.82 1.00 -13.42
CA VAL A 319 -0.80 1.73 -14.18
C VAL A 319 -0.95 3.25 -14.01
N LEU A 320 -2.19 3.78 -13.97
CA LEU A 320 -2.43 5.19 -13.68
C LEU A 320 -1.87 5.60 -12.31
N GLN A 321 -2.06 4.77 -11.29
CA GLN A 321 -1.46 4.98 -9.97
C GLN A 321 0.07 4.94 -10.03
N ALA A 322 0.65 3.97 -10.74
CA ALA A 322 2.09 3.84 -10.89
C ALA A 322 2.74 5.05 -11.58
N GLN A 323 2.01 5.82 -12.39
CA GLN A 323 2.50 7.07 -12.99
C GLN A 323 2.87 8.15 -11.96
N LYS A 324 2.35 8.04 -10.73
CA LYS A 324 2.74 8.85 -9.56
C LYS A 324 3.40 8.00 -8.49
N TYR A 325 4.13 6.95 -8.91
CA TYR A 325 5.01 6.12 -8.08
C TYR A 325 4.32 5.22 -7.05
N ALA A 326 3.00 5.17 -6.96
CA ALA A 326 2.33 4.18 -6.12
C ALA A 326 2.51 2.78 -6.71
N ARG A 327 3.02 1.83 -5.93
CA ARG A 327 3.34 0.49 -6.41
C ARG A 327 2.09 -0.38 -6.43
N PRO A 328 1.75 -1.01 -7.58
CA PRO A 328 0.62 -1.93 -7.68
C PRO A 328 0.72 -3.09 -6.68
N LEU A 329 -0.42 -3.47 -6.09
CA LEU A 329 -0.55 -4.69 -5.28
C LEU A 329 -1.26 -5.83 -6.01
N VAL A 330 -1.95 -5.53 -7.10
CA VAL A 330 -2.67 -6.54 -7.89
C VAL A 330 -1.67 -7.42 -8.63
N LYS A 331 -1.73 -8.74 -8.37
CA LYS A 331 -0.82 -9.71 -8.99
C LYS A 331 -0.97 -9.71 -10.52
N GLY A 332 0.16 -9.75 -11.22
CA GLY A 332 0.20 -9.84 -12.68
C GLY A 332 0.18 -8.50 -13.42
N VAL A 333 -0.09 -7.39 -12.76
CA VAL A 333 -0.01 -6.06 -13.37
C VAL A 333 1.41 -5.78 -13.85
N GLN A 334 1.55 -5.36 -15.10
CA GLN A 334 2.83 -5.00 -15.71
C GLN A 334 2.95 -3.48 -15.77
N ILE A 335 3.95 -2.92 -15.10
CA ILE A 335 4.28 -1.50 -15.24
C ILE A 335 5.07 -1.34 -16.55
N PRO A 336 4.67 -0.43 -17.46
CA PRO A 336 5.43 -0.13 -18.68
C PRO A 336 6.89 0.21 -18.40
N ALA A 337 7.83 -0.25 -19.25
CA ALA A 337 9.27 -0.14 -18.99
C ALA A 337 9.76 1.32 -18.85
N ASP A 338 9.18 2.23 -19.63
CA ASP A 338 9.46 3.66 -19.55
C ASP A 338 9.03 4.27 -18.21
N LEU A 339 7.93 3.78 -17.63
CA LEU A 339 7.47 4.18 -16.33
C LEU A 339 8.30 3.50 -15.22
N ALA A 340 8.59 2.22 -15.35
CA ALA A 340 9.39 1.47 -14.38
C ALA A 340 10.78 2.11 -14.19
N SER A 341 11.38 2.67 -15.25
CA SER A 341 12.69 3.35 -15.21
C SER A 341 12.71 4.63 -14.37
N LYS A 342 11.55 5.22 -14.04
CA LYS A 342 11.46 6.45 -13.23
C LYS A 342 11.44 6.17 -11.72
N PHE A 343 11.17 4.94 -11.33
CA PHE A 343 11.25 4.54 -9.93
C PHE A 343 12.71 4.51 -9.46
N PRO A 344 12.98 4.76 -8.17
CA PRO A 344 14.30 4.51 -7.59
C PRO A 344 14.75 3.07 -7.85
N ALA A 345 16.07 2.90 -8.00
CA ALA A 345 16.65 1.57 -8.21
C ALA A 345 16.24 0.61 -7.07
N GLU A 346 15.95 -0.65 -7.40
CA GLU A 346 15.49 -1.66 -6.43
C GLU A 346 16.49 -1.86 -5.27
N SER A 347 17.79 -1.66 -5.54
CA SER A 347 18.83 -1.71 -4.50
C SER A 347 18.66 -0.67 -3.39
N GLN A 348 17.99 0.44 -3.64
CA GLN A 348 17.71 1.45 -2.61
C GLN A 348 16.65 0.96 -1.59
N TYR A 349 15.87 -0.04 -1.95
CA TYR A 349 14.85 -0.63 -1.07
C TYR A 349 15.36 -1.85 -0.28
N ALA A 350 16.65 -2.16 -0.34
CA ALA A 350 17.24 -3.33 0.34
C ALA A 350 17.04 -3.33 1.88
N ALA A 351 16.88 -2.15 2.48
CA ALA A 351 16.65 -1.98 3.91
C ALA A 351 15.17 -2.04 4.33
N VAL A 352 14.24 -2.21 3.38
CA VAL A 352 12.81 -2.34 3.68
C VAL A 352 12.55 -3.63 4.45
N LYS A 353 11.95 -3.49 5.63
CA LYS A 353 11.56 -4.62 6.49
C LYS A 353 10.09 -4.93 6.28
N PRO A 354 9.73 -6.18 5.94
CA PRO A 354 8.35 -6.57 5.74
C PRO A 354 7.59 -6.57 7.07
N ILE A 355 6.30 -6.28 7.00
CA ILE A 355 5.34 -6.49 8.06
C ILE A 355 4.63 -7.82 7.78
N ASN A 356 4.77 -8.79 8.68
CA ASN A 356 4.24 -10.14 8.51
C ASN A 356 2.86 -10.31 9.18
N ASP A 357 2.62 -9.57 10.25
CA ASP A 357 1.34 -9.56 10.98
C ASP A 357 0.77 -8.14 11.06
N TRP A 358 -0.05 -7.77 10.08
CA TRP A 358 -0.71 -6.46 10.03
C TRP A 358 -1.70 -6.24 11.16
N LYS A 359 -2.27 -7.30 11.75
CA LYS A 359 -3.14 -7.17 12.91
C LYS A 359 -2.34 -6.78 14.15
N ALA A 360 -1.19 -7.41 14.35
CA ALA A 360 -0.28 -7.05 15.42
C ALA A 360 0.30 -5.64 15.24
N ALA A 361 0.72 -5.29 14.01
CA ALA A 361 1.19 -3.95 13.68
C ALA A 361 0.13 -2.88 13.95
N ALA A 362 -1.12 -3.12 13.51
CA ALA A 362 -2.25 -2.22 13.76
C ALA A 362 -2.48 -2.02 15.27
N ALA A 363 -2.44 -3.10 16.06
CA ALA A 363 -2.58 -3.02 17.51
C ALA A 363 -1.43 -2.22 18.16
N ALA A 364 -0.19 -2.42 17.70
CA ALA A 364 0.96 -1.68 18.20
C ALA A 364 0.86 -0.18 17.90
N VAL A 365 0.57 0.20 16.64
CA VAL A 365 0.50 1.62 16.25
C VAL A 365 -0.74 2.33 16.78
N SER A 366 -1.81 1.62 17.13
CA SER A 366 -3.00 2.23 17.75
C SER A 366 -2.72 2.92 19.08
N ARG A 367 -1.67 2.49 19.79
CA ARG A 367 -1.18 3.13 21.02
C ARG A 367 -0.73 4.56 20.80
N LEU A 368 -0.32 4.93 19.59
CA LEU A 368 0.14 6.29 19.26
C LEU A 368 -0.92 7.36 19.52
N ALA A 369 -2.20 7.01 19.48
CA ALA A 369 -3.28 7.93 19.84
C ALA A 369 -3.13 8.53 21.25
N THR A 370 -2.51 7.81 22.17
CA THR A 370 -2.26 8.22 23.56
C THR A 370 -0.77 8.43 23.86
N ASP A 371 0.07 7.47 23.47
CA ASP A 371 1.47 7.39 23.90
C ASP A 371 2.33 8.49 23.28
N TRP A 372 2.02 8.95 22.06
CA TRP A 372 2.75 10.03 21.39
C TRP A 372 2.84 11.31 22.24
N THR A 373 1.69 11.77 22.74
CA THR A 373 1.66 12.99 23.54
C THR A 373 2.35 12.82 24.90
N ILE A 374 2.30 11.61 25.47
CA ILE A 374 2.88 11.31 26.79
C ILE A 374 4.40 11.14 26.68
N GLU A 375 4.88 10.42 25.69
CA GLU A 375 6.28 10.00 25.61
C GLU A 375 7.14 10.94 24.76
N VAL A 376 6.60 11.51 23.69
CA VAL A 376 7.33 12.40 22.78
C VAL A 376 7.07 13.87 23.10
N GLY A 377 5.88 14.21 23.58
CA GLY A 377 5.53 15.58 23.98
C GLY A 377 5.42 16.54 22.79
N ALA A 378 5.12 16.02 21.57
CA ALA A 378 5.07 16.79 20.34
C ALA A 378 3.67 16.73 19.70
#